data_5f83929ac411a86d3cbc1e185d61d75c
#
_entry.id   5f83929ac411a86d3cbc1e185d61d75c
#
_cell.length_a   1.000
_cell.length_b   1.000
_cell.length_c   1.000
_cell.angle_alpha   90.00
_cell.angle_beta   90.00
_cell.angle_gamma   90.00
#
_symmetry.space_group_name_H-M   'P 1'
#
loop_
_entity.id
_entity.type
_entity.pdbx_description
1 polymer ?
#
loop_
_entity_poly.entity_id
_entity_poly.type
_entity_poly.pdbx_seq_one_letter_code
_entity_poly.pdbx_strand_id
1 'polypeptide(L)'
;MSYKSIWDFGREGKANYSVHGIGEYPSKIRPIVFSLVVDRFSKIGETVLDPFCGCGTLAVEAKLQGRNSINYDINPNAIELTKKKLEALTKNEMINATNELIKDLQKDFQTILGNGDIKYKSKLKQVQAQKEVKRLKERLKQIQNENSIFHRTTHICEVKDSRKLDLPNESVDAVITDIPYASMIRYSDLPDDLSNIEDYPKFLEELTKSFREIVRVLKRGKYCVVFVADYRVGAARRILPVHSDVIQIMQGLGLVLFDTYIWRYYRSGGFRPFGAPPYQAMNVHIYILVFYKPNGDVELDKQNRPIRYRKKLVEKIEKNKSSTTS
;
A
#
# COMPACT_ATOMS: atom_id res chain seq x y z
N MET A 1 -3.63 1.81 20.16
CA MET A 1 -2.99 0.53 19.84
C MET A 1 -1.69 0.82 19.12
N SER A 2 -0.56 0.38 19.65
CA SER A 2 0.71 0.51 18.94
C SER A 2 0.78 -0.60 17.89
N TYR A 3 0.66 -0.24 16.61
CA TYR A 3 0.94 -1.14 15.51
C TYR A 3 2.45 -1.13 15.29
N LYS A 4 3.03 -2.32 15.10
CA LYS A 4 4.44 -2.40 14.76
C LYS A 4 4.66 -1.78 13.37
N SER A 5 5.72 -0.99 13.23
CA SER A 5 6.14 -0.42 11.94
C SER A 5 6.73 -1.47 10.98
N ILE A 6 7.05 -2.68 11.46
CA ILE A 6 7.57 -3.77 10.64
C ILE A 6 6.49 -4.83 10.50
N TRP A 7 6.12 -5.12 9.26
CA TRP A 7 5.17 -6.15 8.86
C TRP A 7 5.91 -7.36 8.30
N ASP A 8 5.73 -8.48 8.95
CA ASP A 8 6.33 -9.76 8.56
C ASP A 8 5.23 -10.83 8.58
N PHE A 9 4.86 -11.31 7.40
CA PHE A 9 3.80 -12.31 7.21
C PHE A 9 4.37 -13.73 7.04
N GLY A 10 5.66 -13.95 7.33
CA GLY A 10 6.31 -15.24 7.19
C GLY A 10 6.46 -15.71 5.73
N ARG A 11 7.02 -16.91 5.57
CA ARG A 11 7.14 -17.58 4.26
C ARG A 11 5.84 -18.28 3.84
N GLU A 12 5.04 -18.72 4.80
CA GLU A 12 3.96 -19.70 4.62
C GLU A 12 2.60 -19.08 4.28
N GLY A 13 2.42 -17.77 4.43
CA GLY A 13 1.16 -17.13 4.03
C GLY A 13 0.91 -17.34 2.53
N LYS A 14 -0.26 -17.86 2.15
CA LYS A 14 -0.63 -18.01 0.73
C LYS A 14 -0.34 -16.70 0.00
N ALA A 15 0.55 -16.77 -0.99
CA ALA A 15 0.92 -15.61 -1.79
C ALA A 15 -0.31 -15.03 -2.50
N ASN A 16 -1.25 -15.92 -2.87
CA ASN A 16 -2.50 -15.59 -3.52
C ASN A 16 -3.63 -16.44 -2.91
N TYR A 17 -4.74 -15.82 -2.61
CA TYR A 17 -6.01 -16.46 -2.27
C TYR A 17 -7.10 -15.98 -3.23
N SER A 18 -8.18 -16.77 -3.40
CA SER A 18 -9.29 -16.40 -4.25
C SER A 18 -8.84 -16.05 -5.68
N VAL A 19 -9.44 -15.04 -6.28
CA VAL A 19 -9.18 -14.57 -7.65
C VAL A 19 -7.80 -13.92 -7.85
N HIS A 20 -7.03 -13.69 -6.79
CA HIS A 20 -5.67 -13.14 -6.93
C HIS A 20 -4.71 -14.05 -7.70
N GLY A 21 -5.02 -15.36 -7.77
CA GLY A 21 -4.30 -16.32 -8.59
C GLY A 21 -4.54 -16.22 -10.09
N ILE A 22 -5.58 -15.50 -10.53
CA ILE A 22 -5.91 -15.36 -11.94
C ILE A 22 -4.85 -14.52 -12.65
N GLY A 23 -4.28 -15.10 -13.72
CA GLY A 23 -3.29 -14.46 -14.59
C GLY A 23 -1.93 -14.17 -13.97
N GLU A 24 -0.96 -14.00 -14.84
CA GLU A 24 0.40 -13.60 -14.44
C GLU A 24 0.59 -12.09 -14.62
N TYR A 25 1.33 -11.48 -13.72
CA TYR A 25 1.71 -10.08 -13.78
C TYR A 25 3.06 -9.87 -13.04
N PRO A 26 3.98 -9.08 -13.59
CA PRO A 26 5.25 -8.82 -12.94
C PRO A 26 5.06 -8.13 -11.57
N SER A 27 5.87 -8.50 -10.60
CA SER A 27 5.97 -7.77 -9.32
C SER A 27 4.64 -7.53 -8.59
N LYS A 28 3.96 -8.62 -8.21
CA LYS A 28 2.72 -8.51 -7.40
C LYS A 28 3.04 -8.29 -5.92
N ILE A 29 2.47 -7.27 -5.31
CA ILE A 29 2.40 -7.16 -3.85
C ILE A 29 1.41 -8.21 -3.33
N ARG A 30 1.73 -8.82 -2.19
CA ARG A 30 0.86 -9.82 -1.56
C ARG A 30 -0.50 -9.21 -1.20
N PRO A 31 -1.61 -9.86 -1.53
CA PRO A 31 -2.97 -9.39 -1.25
C PRO A 31 -3.20 -9.00 0.22
N ILE A 32 -2.66 -9.77 1.15
CA ILE A 32 -2.80 -9.48 2.59
C ILE A 32 -2.26 -8.10 3.00
N VAL A 33 -1.24 -7.60 2.31
CA VAL A 33 -0.66 -6.28 2.58
C VAL A 33 -1.65 -5.19 2.14
N PHE A 34 -2.22 -5.31 0.94
CA PHE A 34 -3.29 -4.41 0.47
C PHE A 34 -4.53 -4.51 1.36
N SER A 35 -4.91 -5.73 1.76
CA SER A 35 -6.05 -5.94 2.66
C SER A 35 -5.95 -5.13 3.94
N LEU A 36 -4.78 -5.14 4.58
CA LEU A 36 -4.53 -4.37 5.81
C LEU A 36 -4.51 -2.87 5.57
N VAL A 37 -3.96 -2.42 4.46
CA VAL A 37 -3.90 -0.99 4.12
C VAL A 37 -5.30 -0.44 3.81
N VAL A 38 -6.09 -1.17 3.00
CA VAL A 38 -7.49 -0.80 2.69
C VAL A 38 -8.31 -0.67 3.97
N ASP A 39 -8.23 -1.65 4.86
CA ASP A 39 -8.96 -1.63 6.12
C ASP A 39 -8.58 -0.45 7.02
N ARG A 40 -7.31 -0.09 7.02
CA ARG A 40 -6.76 0.90 7.93
C ARG A 40 -6.97 2.33 7.46
N PHE A 41 -6.88 2.58 6.16
CA PHE A 41 -6.87 3.92 5.59
C PHE A 41 -8.12 4.28 4.78
N SER A 42 -9.13 3.40 4.79
CA SER A 42 -10.45 3.68 4.22
C SER A 42 -11.56 3.07 5.08
N LYS A 43 -12.79 3.52 4.85
CA LYS A 43 -14.01 3.00 5.51
C LYS A 43 -14.88 2.28 4.48
N ILE A 44 -15.78 1.41 4.97
CA ILE A 44 -16.81 0.75 4.15
C ILE A 44 -17.63 1.84 3.42
N GLY A 45 -17.86 1.65 2.12
CA GLY A 45 -18.57 2.59 1.25
C GLY A 45 -17.72 3.73 0.68
N GLU A 46 -16.51 3.97 1.20
CA GLU A 46 -15.59 4.97 0.64
C GLU A 46 -14.99 4.51 -0.68
N THR A 47 -14.52 5.47 -1.47
CA THR A 47 -13.87 5.25 -2.77
C THR A 47 -12.36 5.30 -2.64
N VAL A 48 -11.70 4.22 -3.03
CA VAL A 48 -10.23 4.12 -3.09
C VAL A 48 -9.75 4.20 -4.53
N LEU A 49 -8.64 4.89 -4.77
CA LEU A 49 -8.01 5.05 -6.08
C LEU A 49 -6.66 4.33 -6.11
N ASP A 50 -6.42 3.59 -7.18
CA ASP A 50 -5.10 3.10 -7.58
C ASP A 50 -4.79 3.54 -9.02
N PRO A 51 -3.94 4.55 -9.23
CA PRO A 51 -3.59 5.05 -10.55
C PRO A 51 -2.48 4.26 -11.26
N PHE A 52 -1.98 3.18 -10.63
CA PHE A 52 -1.01 2.21 -11.16
C PHE A 52 -1.45 0.79 -10.80
N CYS A 53 -2.70 0.43 -11.14
CA CYS A 53 -3.38 -0.71 -10.54
C CYS A 53 -2.80 -2.08 -10.93
N GLY A 54 -1.99 -2.16 -11.97
CA GLY A 54 -1.40 -3.40 -12.43
C GLY A 54 -2.44 -4.51 -12.56
N CYS A 55 -2.20 -5.61 -11.87
CA CYS A 55 -3.13 -6.75 -11.90
C CYS A 55 -4.36 -6.63 -10.97
N GLY A 56 -4.66 -5.44 -10.44
CA GLY A 56 -5.88 -5.18 -9.69
C GLY A 56 -5.93 -5.73 -8.27
N THR A 57 -4.80 -5.87 -7.59
CA THR A 57 -4.79 -6.37 -6.21
C THR A 57 -5.63 -5.48 -5.29
N LEU A 58 -5.49 -4.14 -5.40
CA LEU A 58 -6.33 -3.20 -4.66
C LEU A 58 -7.81 -3.35 -5.01
N ALA A 59 -8.16 -3.47 -6.29
CA ALA A 59 -9.54 -3.58 -6.74
C ALA A 59 -10.27 -4.76 -6.09
N VAL A 60 -9.61 -5.92 -6.06
CA VAL A 60 -10.13 -7.14 -5.40
C VAL A 60 -10.29 -6.92 -3.89
N GLU A 61 -9.29 -6.37 -3.23
CA GLU A 61 -9.36 -6.10 -1.79
C GLU A 61 -10.40 -5.04 -1.41
N ALA A 62 -10.57 -4.02 -2.23
CA ALA A 62 -11.63 -3.03 -2.06
C ALA A 62 -13.01 -3.68 -2.12
N LYS A 63 -13.29 -4.50 -3.14
CA LYS A 63 -14.55 -5.23 -3.29
C LYS A 63 -14.79 -6.20 -2.14
N LEU A 64 -13.80 -7.00 -1.75
CA LEU A 64 -13.85 -7.91 -0.60
C LEU A 64 -14.17 -7.20 0.72
N GLN A 65 -13.91 -5.91 0.81
CA GLN A 65 -14.06 -5.13 2.03
C GLN A 65 -15.17 -4.08 1.95
N GLY A 66 -15.99 -4.08 0.90
CA GLY A 66 -17.13 -3.18 0.76
C GLY A 66 -16.74 -1.72 0.48
N ARG A 67 -15.64 -1.49 -0.24
CA ARG A 67 -15.21 -0.18 -0.73
C ARG A 67 -15.50 -0.08 -2.23
N ASN A 68 -15.77 1.12 -2.72
CA ASN A 68 -15.70 1.43 -4.14
C ASN A 68 -14.24 1.55 -4.56
N SER A 69 -13.92 1.25 -5.83
CA SER A 69 -12.56 1.46 -6.34
C SER A 69 -12.53 2.08 -7.72
N ILE A 70 -11.52 2.91 -7.95
CA ILE A 70 -11.14 3.43 -9.25
C ILE A 70 -9.73 2.92 -9.52
N ASN A 71 -9.57 2.20 -10.62
CA ASN A 71 -8.34 1.48 -10.94
C ASN A 71 -7.90 1.88 -12.34
N TYR A 72 -6.80 2.59 -12.42
CA TYR A 72 -6.22 3.04 -13.67
C TYR A 72 -4.85 2.41 -13.88
N ASP A 73 -4.55 2.13 -15.12
CA ASP A 73 -3.23 1.71 -15.57
C ASP A 73 -3.05 2.13 -17.02
N ILE A 74 -1.83 2.44 -17.42
CA ILE A 74 -1.54 2.76 -18.81
C ILE A 74 -1.56 1.51 -19.71
N ASN A 75 -1.32 0.33 -19.11
CA ASN A 75 -1.27 -0.95 -19.80
C ASN A 75 -2.68 -1.56 -19.93
N PRO A 76 -3.21 -1.71 -21.16
CA PRO A 76 -4.53 -2.32 -21.39
C PRO A 76 -4.65 -3.75 -20.82
N ASN A 77 -3.57 -4.54 -20.88
CA ASN A 77 -3.57 -5.90 -20.36
C ASN A 77 -3.74 -5.93 -18.82
N ALA A 78 -3.19 -4.95 -18.12
CA ALA A 78 -3.39 -4.78 -16.68
C ALA A 78 -4.87 -4.53 -16.36
N ILE A 79 -5.51 -3.66 -17.11
CA ILE A 79 -6.93 -3.33 -16.94
C ILE A 79 -7.82 -4.54 -17.28
N GLU A 80 -7.55 -5.26 -18.37
CA GLU A 80 -8.28 -6.47 -18.70
C GLU A 80 -8.19 -7.53 -17.60
N LEU A 81 -6.98 -7.75 -17.07
CA LEU A 81 -6.76 -8.69 -15.97
C LEU A 81 -7.50 -8.26 -14.70
N THR A 82 -7.50 -6.96 -14.40
CA THR A 82 -8.23 -6.41 -13.26
C THR A 82 -9.74 -6.65 -13.39
N LYS A 83 -10.31 -6.40 -14.57
CA LYS A 83 -11.73 -6.66 -14.87
C LYS A 83 -12.07 -8.14 -14.71
N LYS A 84 -11.27 -9.04 -15.29
CA LYS A 84 -11.46 -10.50 -15.16
C LYS A 84 -11.50 -10.95 -13.71
N LYS A 85 -10.63 -10.41 -12.84
CA LYS A 85 -10.63 -10.73 -11.40
C LYS A 85 -11.87 -10.22 -10.70
N LEU A 86 -12.30 -8.99 -11.00
CA LEU A 86 -13.50 -8.41 -10.40
C LEU A 86 -14.78 -9.15 -10.81
N GLU A 87 -14.87 -9.62 -12.08
CA GLU A 87 -15.96 -10.44 -12.57
C GLU A 87 -16.00 -11.82 -11.91
N ALA A 88 -14.83 -12.46 -11.79
CA ALA A 88 -14.70 -13.76 -11.12
C ALA A 88 -14.99 -13.67 -9.60
N LEU A 89 -14.88 -12.50 -8.99
CA LEU A 89 -15.14 -12.28 -7.57
C LEU A 89 -16.65 -12.18 -7.30
N THR A 90 -17.36 -13.28 -7.48
CA THR A 90 -18.78 -13.44 -7.15
C THR A 90 -19.01 -13.40 -5.62
N LYS A 91 -20.26 -13.31 -5.18
CA LYS A 91 -20.63 -13.41 -3.78
C LYS A 91 -20.09 -14.69 -3.13
N ASN A 92 -20.25 -15.84 -3.80
CA ASN A 92 -19.77 -17.12 -3.29
C ASN A 92 -18.24 -17.12 -3.18
N GLU A 93 -17.55 -16.54 -4.15
CA GLU A 93 -16.09 -16.41 -4.11
C GLU A 93 -15.63 -15.47 -2.99
N MET A 94 -16.34 -14.37 -2.72
CA MET A 94 -16.06 -13.48 -1.58
C MET A 94 -16.23 -14.22 -0.24
N ILE A 95 -17.24 -15.08 -0.12
CA ILE A 95 -17.46 -15.93 1.06
C ILE A 95 -16.31 -16.92 1.22
N ASN A 96 -15.93 -17.61 0.13
CA ASN A 96 -14.84 -18.59 0.13
C ASN A 96 -13.51 -17.93 0.50
N ALA A 97 -13.15 -16.80 -0.12
CA ALA A 97 -11.95 -16.03 0.18
C ALA A 97 -11.89 -15.62 1.65
N THR A 98 -13.00 -15.13 2.20
CA THR A 98 -13.06 -14.70 3.60
C THR A 98 -12.89 -15.89 4.55
N ASN A 99 -13.51 -17.04 4.25
CA ASN A 99 -13.37 -18.28 5.02
C ASN A 99 -11.94 -18.84 4.96
N GLU A 100 -11.28 -18.78 3.79
CA GLU A 100 -9.87 -19.18 3.66
C GLU A 100 -8.96 -18.33 4.55
N LEU A 101 -9.13 -17.01 4.55
CA LEU A 101 -8.37 -16.10 5.42
C LEU A 101 -8.60 -16.40 6.90
N ILE A 102 -9.83 -16.71 7.31
CA ILE A 102 -10.15 -17.10 8.69
C ILE A 102 -9.42 -18.41 9.06
N LYS A 103 -9.44 -19.41 8.18
CA LYS A 103 -8.78 -20.71 8.40
C LYS A 103 -7.26 -20.55 8.51
N ASP A 104 -6.66 -19.79 7.62
CA ASP A 104 -5.21 -19.55 7.61
C ASP A 104 -4.76 -18.86 8.91
N LEU A 105 -5.47 -17.81 9.34
CA LEU A 105 -5.17 -17.15 10.62
C LEU A 105 -5.35 -18.07 11.83
N GLN A 106 -6.34 -18.97 11.81
CA GLN A 106 -6.56 -19.94 12.89
C GLN A 106 -5.49 -21.02 12.92
N LYS A 107 -5.00 -21.47 11.75
CA LYS A 107 -3.91 -22.44 11.64
C LYS A 107 -2.59 -21.87 12.14
N ASP A 108 -2.24 -20.64 11.72
CA ASP A 108 -1.06 -19.95 12.22
C ASP A 108 -1.09 -19.77 13.74
N PHE A 109 -2.27 -19.58 14.29
CA PHE A 109 -2.50 -19.50 15.72
C PHE A 109 -2.18 -20.80 16.44
N GLN A 110 -2.60 -21.97 15.92
CA GLN A 110 -2.31 -23.28 16.50
C GLN A 110 -0.82 -23.63 16.43
N THR A 111 -0.14 -23.27 15.35
CA THR A 111 1.31 -23.49 15.18
C THR A 111 2.12 -22.66 16.18
N ILE A 112 1.67 -21.43 16.49
CA ILE A 112 2.32 -20.57 17.51
C ILE A 112 2.16 -21.15 18.92
N LEU A 113 1.06 -21.86 19.21
CA LEU A 113 0.82 -22.50 20.50
C LEU A 113 1.64 -23.78 20.72
N GLY A 114 1.93 -24.53 19.64
CA GLY A 114 2.65 -25.80 19.70
C GLY A 114 4.16 -25.69 20.00
N ASN A 115 4.78 -24.55 19.77
CA ASN A 115 6.21 -24.31 20.00
C ASN A 115 6.45 -23.60 21.33
N GLY A 116 6.58 -24.36 22.40
CA GLY A 116 6.60 -24.05 23.85
C GLY A 116 7.46 -22.90 24.41
N ASP A 117 8.12 -22.06 23.62
CA ASP A 117 9.21 -21.21 24.12
C ASP A 117 9.07 -19.68 23.97
N ILE A 118 7.86 -19.10 23.88
CA ILE A 118 7.77 -17.63 23.84
C ILE A 118 6.52 -17.11 24.58
N LYS A 119 6.57 -17.00 25.90
CA LYS A 119 5.42 -16.60 26.75
C LYS A 119 4.85 -15.21 26.53
N TYR A 120 5.61 -14.20 26.12
CA TYR A 120 5.12 -12.80 26.02
C TYR A 120 4.78 -12.40 24.58
N LYS A 121 5.65 -12.69 23.62
CA LYS A 121 5.40 -12.38 22.20
C LYS A 121 4.25 -13.18 21.60
N SER A 122 4.00 -14.39 22.11
CA SER A 122 2.87 -15.24 21.68
C SER A 122 1.52 -14.64 22.09
N LYS A 123 1.38 -14.14 23.31
CA LYS A 123 0.11 -13.57 23.82
C LYS A 123 -0.35 -12.34 23.03
N LEU A 124 0.58 -11.45 22.64
CA LEU A 124 0.26 -10.28 21.83
C LEU A 124 -0.13 -10.66 20.40
N LYS A 125 0.57 -11.62 19.79
CA LYS A 125 0.21 -12.17 18.47
C LYS A 125 -1.17 -12.87 18.52
N GLN A 126 -1.48 -13.58 19.60
CA GLN A 126 -2.77 -14.21 19.84
C GLN A 126 -3.92 -13.18 19.86
N VAL A 127 -3.78 -12.12 20.62
CA VAL A 127 -4.80 -11.06 20.72
C VAL A 127 -5.01 -10.37 19.36
N GLN A 128 -3.94 -10.16 18.59
CA GLN A 128 -4.03 -9.57 17.25
C GLN A 128 -4.73 -10.51 16.26
N ALA A 129 -4.36 -11.80 16.25
CA ALA A 129 -5.02 -12.80 15.40
C ALA A 129 -6.50 -12.98 15.74
N GLN A 130 -6.86 -13.02 17.03
CA GLN A 130 -8.26 -13.10 17.47
C GLN A 130 -9.08 -11.88 17.01
N LYS A 131 -8.51 -10.67 17.08
CA LYS A 131 -9.18 -9.46 16.59
C LYS A 131 -9.39 -9.51 15.07
N GLU A 132 -8.39 -10.00 14.34
CA GLU A 132 -8.48 -10.13 12.89
C GLU A 132 -9.52 -11.18 12.49
N VAL A 133 -9.54 -12.34 13.16
CA VAL A 133 -10.57 -13.36 12.95
C VAL A 133 -11.97 -12.80 13.25
N LYS A 134 -12.12 -12.02 14.33
CA LYS A 134 -13.40 -11.36 14.64
C LYS A 134 -13.82 -10.41 13.53
N ARG A 135 -12.90 -9.61 13.01
CA ARG A 135 -13.14 -8.68 11.90
C ARG A 135 -13.57 -9.42 10.62
N LEU A 136 -12.88 -10.51 10.28
CA LEU A 136 -13.24 -11.32 9.12
C LEU A 136 -14.59 -12.01 9.26
N LYS A 137 -14.95 -12.47 10.46
CA LYS A 137 -16.29 -13.02 10.72
C LYS A 137 -17.38 -11.96 10.57
N GLU A 138 -17.14 -10.72 10.97
CA GLU A 138 -18.06 -9.62 10.76
C GLU A 138 -18.18 -9.27 9.27
N ARG A 139 -17.06 -9.24 8.53
CA ARG A 139 -17.07 -9.12 7.07
C ARG A 139 -17.90 -10.23 6.42
N LEU A 140 -17.75 -11.47 6.85
CA LEU A 140 -18.50 -12.61 6.33
C LEU A 140 -20.02 -12.42 6.48
N LYS A 141 -20.48 -11.97 7.66
CA LYS A 141 -21.88 -11.63 7.88
C LYS A 141 -22.37 -10.54 6.92
N GLN A 142 -21.56 -9.50 6.69
CA GLN A 142 -21.89 -8.44 5.75
C GLN A 142 -22.02 -8.97 4.32
N ILE A 143 -21.11 -9.84 3.87
CA ILE A 143 -21.17 -10.44 2.53
C ILE A 143 -22.38 -11.35 2.39
N GLN A 144 -22.78 -12.07 3.44
CA GLN A 144 -23.96 -12.95 3.44
C GLN A 144 -25.29 -12.18 3.41
N ASN A 145 -25.32 -10.96 3.92
CA ASN A 145 -26.51 -10.12 3.93
C ASN A 145 -26.76 -9.51 2.54
N GLU A 146 -27.86 -9.90 1.87
CA GLU A 146 -28.23 -9.44 0.51
C GLU A 146 -28.40 -7.92 0.41
N ASN A 147 -28.81 -7.28 1.49
CA ASN A 147 -29.02 -5.83 1.54
C ASN A 147 -27.74 -5.04 1.89
N SER A 148 -26.62 -5.73 2.05
CA SER A 148 -25.36 -5.09 2.42
C SER A 148 -24.80 -4.20 1.32
N ILE A 149 -24.13 -3.12 1.75
CA ILE A 149 -23.36 -2.25 0.86
C ILE A 149 -22.26 -3.00 0.08
N PHE A 150 -21.80 -4.15 0.57
CA PHE A 150 -20.81 -5.00 -0.12
C PHE A 150 -21.28 -5.44 -1.52
N HIS A 151 -22.59 -5.54 -1.77
CA HIS A 151 -23.17 -5.90 -3.08
C HIS A 151 -23.49 -4.68 -3.96
N ARG A 152 -23.28 -3.47 -3.45
CA ARG A 152 -23.55 -2.21 -4.15
C ARG A 152 -22.31 -1.39 -4.46
N THR A 153 -21.13 -1.97 -4.22
CA THR A 153 -19.85 -1.30 -4.54
C THR A 153 -19.63 -1.21 -6.04
N THR A 154 -19.04 -0.11 -6.48
CA THR A 154 -18.70 0.16 -7.87
C THR A 154 -17.20 0.08 -8.08
N HIS A 155 -16.78 -0.48 -9.20
CA HIS A 155 -15.37 -0.68 -9.52
C HIS A 155 -15.10 -0.22 -10.96
N ILE A 156 -14.46 0.94 -11.11
CA ILE A 156 -14.09 1.51 -12.38
C ILE A 156 -12.69 1.00 -12.73
N CYS A 157 -12.53 0.48 -13.97
CA CYS A 157 -11.24 0.00 -14.47
C CYS A 157 -11.05 0.53 -15.88
N GLU A 158 -10.12 1.46 -16.08
CA GLU A 158 -9.90 2.14 -17.36
C GLU A 158 -8.42 2.29 -17.67
N VAL A 159 -8.09 2.23 -18.98
CA VAL A 159 -6.76 2.57 -19.46
C VAL A 159 -6.59 4.08 -19.36
N LYS A 160 -5.72 4.52 -18.48
CA LYS A 160 -5.46 5.95 -18.21
C LYS A 160 -4.01 6.18 -17.85
N ASP A 161 -3.51 7.34 -18.25
CA ASP A 161 -2.24 7.85 -17.79
C ASP A 161 -2.41 8.52 -16.42
N SER A 162 -1.65 8.06 -15.44
CA SER A 162 -1.68 8.57 -14.06
C SER A 162 -1.30 10.05 -13.94
N ARG A 163 -0.64 10.61 -14.96
CA ARG A 163 -0.26 12.03 -15.05
C ARG A 163 -1.44 12.95 -15.39
N LYS A 164 -2.58 12.35 -15.79
CA LYS A 164 -3.83 13.08 -16.14
C LYS A 164 -5.03 12.23 -15.71
N LEU A 165 -5.48 12.43 -14.49
CA LEU A 165 -6.67 11.76 -13.96
C LEU A 165 -7.91 12.58 -14.29
N ASP A 166 -8.85 11.99 -15.06
CA ASP A 166 -10.13 12.62 -15.39
C ASP A 166 -11.12 12.51 -14.23
N LEU A 167 -10.68 12.96 -13.06
CA LEU A 167 -11.47 12.94 -11.82
C LEU A 167 -11.59 14.36 -11.27
N PRO A 168 -12.71 14.71 -10.64
CA PRO A 168 -12.85 15.99 -9.95
C PRO A 168 -11.82 16.16 -8.81
N ASN A 169 -11.53 17.41 -8.47
CA ASN A 169 -10.74 17.71 -7.29
C ASN A 169 -11.43 17.12 -6.03
N GLU A 170 -10.63 16.61 -5.11
CA GLU A 170 -11.10 16.13 -3.82
C GLU A 170 -12.28 15.13 -3.92
N SER A 171 -12.20 14.19 -4.88
CA SER A 171 -13.26 13.23 -5.21
C SER A 171 -13.06 11.84 -4.59
N VAL A 172 -11.83 11.45 -4.23
CA VAL A 172 -11.53 10.12 -3.69
C VAL A 172 -11.18 10.16 -2.20
N ASP A 173 -11.56 9.10 -1.47
CA ASP A 173 -11.40 9.04 -0.01
C ASP A 173 -10.05 8.46 0.43
N ALA A 174 -9.40 7.69 -0.42
CA ALA A 174 -8.04 7.24 -0.19
C ALA A 174 -7.35 6.99 -1.53
N VAL A 175 -6.03 7.14 -1.57
CA VAL A 175 -5.19 6.63 -2.65
C VAL A 175 -4.28 5.57 -2.06
N ILE A 176 -4.23 4.40 -2.68
CA ILE A 176 -3.40 3.27 -2.25
C ILE A 176 -2.78 2.68 -3.50
N THR A 177 -1.47 2.78 -3.64
CA THR A 177 -0.82 2.45 -4.92
C THR A 177 0.60 1.94 -4.76
N ASP A 178 1.00 1.03 -5.65
CA ASP A 178 2.38 0.58 -5.85
C ASP A 178 2.93 1.26 -7.11
N ILE A 179 3.86 2.18 -6.92
CA ILE A 179 4.41 2.96 -8.04
C ILE A 179 5.37 2.13 -8.89
N PRO A 180 5.51 2.42 -10.19
CA PRO A 180 6.53 1.78 -11.01
C PRO A 180 7.93 2.11 -10.49
N TYR A 181 8.86 1.15 -10.65
CA TYR A 181 10.24 1.24 -10.16
C TYR A 181 11.21 1.68 -11.27
N ALA A 182 10.89 2.72 -12.02
CA ALA A 182 11.65 3.15 -13.20
C ALA A 182 11.99 1.95 -14.10
N SER A 183 13.16 1.92 -14.71
CA SER A 183 13.59 0.85 -15.63
C SER A 183 13.96 -0.49 -14.97
N MET A 184 13.71 -0.66 -13.66
CA MET A 184 14.00 -1.93 -12.98
C MET A 184 13.08 -3.07 -13.41
N ILE A 185 11.81 -2.77 -13.68
CA ILE A 185 10.81 -3.72 -14.16
C ILE A 185 10.05 -3.03 -15.30
N ARG A 186 10.11 -3.63 -16.49
CA ARG A 186 9.35 -3.17 -17.64
C ARG A 186 7.97 -3.81 -17.61
N TYR A 187 6.93 -3.00 -17.51
CA TYR A 187 5.54 -3.49 -17.44
C TYR A 187 4.86 -3.51 -18.79
N SER A 188 5.26 -2.64 -19.72
CA SER A 188 4.75 -2.61 -21.09
C SER A 188 5.76 -2.00 -22.07
N ASP A 189 5.47 -2.08 -23.37
CA ASP A 189 6.26 -1.44 -24.42
C ASP A 189 5.68 -0.07 -24.84
N LEU A 190 4.71 0.44 -24.08
CA LEU A 190 4.07 1.71 -24.38
C LEU A 190 5.05 2.88 -24.12
N PRO A 191 5.16 3.84 -25.05
CA PRO A 191 6.15 4.94 -24.91
C PRO A 191 5.90 5.84 -23.69
N ASP A 192 4.65 5.93 -23.25
CA ASP A 192 4.25 6.75 -22.10
C ASP A 192 4.29 6.01 -20.77
N ASP A 193 4.67 4.72 -20.76
CA ASP A 193 4.86 3.96 -19.52
C ASP A 193 6.09 4.45 -18.77
N LEU A 194 5.88 4.91 -17.54
CA LEU A 194 6.94 5.42 -16.67
C LEU A 194 8.06 4.39 -16.41
N SER A 195 7.74 3.10 -16.49
CA SER A 195 8.73 2.02 -16.34
C SER A 195 9.74 1.94 -17.49
N ASN A 196 9.51 2.65 -18.59
CA ASN A 196 10.42 2.70 -19.73
C ASN A 196 11.42 3.89 -19.64
N ILE A 197 11.33 4.72 -18.61
CA ILE A 197 12.23 5.86 -18.42
C ILE A 197 13.50 5.38 -17.70
N GLU A 198 14.63 5.38 -18.42
CA GLU A 198 15.93 4.96 -17.87
C GLU A 198 16.60 6.06 -17.05
N ASP A 199 16.42 7.33 -17.45
CA ASP A 199 16.96 8.49 -16.75
C ASP A 199 16.19 8.73 -15.45
N TYR A 200 16.85 8.52 -14.32
CA TYR A 200 16.19 8.59 -13.02
C TYR A 200 15.66 9.99 -12.66
N PRO A 201 16.39 11.09 -12.87
CA PRO A 201 15.84 12.44 -12.69
C PRO A 201 14.58 12.69 -13.52
N LYS A 202 14.58 12.27 -14.78
CA LYS A 202 13.41 12.38 -15.67
C LYS A 202 12.25 11.51 -15.19
N PHE A 203 12.52 10.29 -14.69
CA PHE A 203 11.51 9.46 -14.08
C PHE A 203 10.84 10.15 -12.88
N LEU A 204 11.62 10.78 -11.99
CA LEU A 204 11.09 11.51 -10.84
C LEU A 204 10.27 12.73 -11.27
N GLU A 205 10.67 13.42 -12.33
CA GLU A 205 9.89 14.54 -12.91
C GLU A 205 8.52 14.05 -13.39
N GLU A 206 8.48 12.97 -14.18
CA GLU A 206 7.24 12.41 -14.70
C GLU A 206 6.36 11.82 -13.57
N LEU A 207 6.95 11.11 -12.61
CA LEU A 207 6.25 10.61 -11.43
C LEU A 207 5.66 11.76 -10.59
N THR A 208 6.35 12.90 -10.52
CA THR A 208 5.85 14.09 -9.83
C THR A 208 4.56 14.60 -10.46
N LYS A 209 4.38 14.50 -11.78
CA LYS A 209 3.12 14.88 -12.45
C LYS A 209 1.97 13.96 -11.98
N SER A 210 2.22 12.65 -11.89
CA SER A 210 1.24 11.71 -11.33
C SER A 210 0.90 12.02 -9.87
N PHE A 211 1.90 12.34 -9.06
CA PHE A 211 1.65 12.71 -7.65
C PHE A 211 0.86 14.01 -7.50
N ARG A 212 1.03 15.01 -8.38
CA ARG A 212 0.18 16.22 -8.40
C ARG A 212 -1.28 15.87 -8.62
N GLU A 213 -1.57 14.97 -9.56
CA GLU A 213 -2.92 14.51 -9.83
C GLU A 213 -3.49 13.72 -8.64
N ILE A 214 -2.71 12.82 -8.04
CA ILE A 214 -3.08 12.10 -6.83
C ILE A 214 -3.45 13.08 -5.70
N VAL A 215 -2.61 14.07 -5.46
CA VAL A 215 -2.87 15.08 -4.42
C VAL A 215 -4.12 15.92 -4.75
N ARG A 216 -4.33 16.26 -6.02
CA ARG A 216 -5.49 17.03 -6.47
C ARG A 216 -6.81 16.29 -6.20
N VAL A 217 -6.88 15.00 -6.55
CA VAL A 217 -8.12 14.20 -6.44
C VAL A 217 -8.38 13.66 -5.04
N LEU A 218 -7.37 13.54 -4.19
CA LEU A 218 -7.52 13.10 -2.81
C LEU A 218 -8.25 14.16 -1.98
N LYS A 219 -9.29 13.77 -1.25
CA LYS A 219 -10.01 14.65 -0.32
C LYS A 219 -9.10 15.11 0.82
N ARG A 220 -9.35 16.30 1.36
CA ARG A 220 -8.71 16.78 2.59
C ARG A 220 -9.11 15.89 3.78
N GLY A 221 -8.21 15.74 4.75
CA GLY A 221 -8.42 14.86 5.90
C GLY A 221 -8.26 13.37 5.60
N LYS A 222 -7.76 13.02 4.41
CA LYS A 222 -7.62 11.65 3.93
C LYS A 222 -6.17 11.26 3.67
N TYR A 223 -5.95 9.98 3.36
CA TYR A 223 -4.62 9.38 3.28
C TYR A 223 -4.27 8.94 1.86
N CYS A 224 -3.00 9.13 1.52
CA CYS A 224 -2.35 8.52 0.36
C CYS A 224 -1.31 7.52 0.87
N VAL A 225 -1.40 6.27 0.44
CA VAL A 225 -0.46 5.20 0.80
C VAL A 225 0.29 4.77 -0.44
N VAL A 226 1.62 4.89 -0.40
CA VAL A 226 2.50 4.57 -1.51
C VAL A 226 3.43 3.42 -1.11
N PHE A 227 3.39 2.34 -1.88
CA PHE A 227 4.37 1.28 -1.78
C PHE A 227 5.58 1.64 -2.64
N VAL A 228 6.77 1.49 -2.09
CA VAL A 228 8.01 1.84 -2.78
C VAL A 228 9.18 1.01 -2.25
N ALA A 229 10.04 0.58 -3.16
CA ALA A 229 11.30 -0.08 -2.82
C ALA A 229 12.49 0.72 -3.36
N ASP A 230 13.57 0.72 -2.59
CA ASP A 230 14.87 1.17 -3.10
C ASP A 230 15.49 0.08 -3.94
N TYR A 231 16.24 0.45 -4.95
CA TYR A 231 16.91 -0.51 -5.80
C TYR A 231 18.35 -0.09 -6.15
N ARG A 232 19.10 -1.01 -6.73
CA ARG A 232 20.51 -0.81 -7.04
C ARG A 232 20.72 -0.70 -8.54
N VAL A 233 21.54 0.27 -8.95
CA VAL A 233 21.85 0.56 -10.36
C VAL A 233 23.35 0.58 -10.64
N GLY A 234 23.67 0.32 -11.89
CA GLY A 234 25.02 0.40 -12.44
C GLY A 234 25.98 -0.66 -11.91
N ALA A 235 27.19 -0.72 -12.47
CA ALA A 235 28.25 -1.66 -12.08
C ALA A 235 28.67 -1.50 -10.62
N ALA A 236 28.68 -0.28 -10.10
CA ALA A 236 28.95 0.03 -8.70
C ALA A 236 27.83 -0.35 -7.74
N ARG A 237 26.68 -0.82 -8.25
CA ARG A 237 25.50 -1.22 -7.47
C ARG A 237 25.05 -0.17 -6.44
N ARG A 238 25.09 1.10 -6.82
CA ARG A 238 24.63 2.20 -5.96
C ARG A 238 23.13 2.05 -5.67
N ILE A 239 22.73 2.38 -4.47
CA ILE A 239 21.31 2.47 -4.09
C ILE A 239 20.72 3.76 -4.67
N LEU A 240 19.54 3.64 -5.31
CA LEU A 240 18.64 4.76 -5.53
C LEU A 240 17.64 4.78 -4.39
N PRO A 241 17.64 5.83 -3.55
CA PRO A 241 16.80 5.90 -2.37
C PRO A 241 15.40 6.43 -2.72
N VAL A 242 14.67 5.68 -3.55
CA VAL A 242 13.39 6.10 -4.13
C VAL A 242 12.37 6.49 -3.05
N HIS A 243 12.37 5.79 -1.91
CA HIS A 243 11.49 6.13 -0.79
C HIS A 243 11.74 7.56 -0.26
N SER A 244 13.01 7.98 -0.20
CA SER A 244 13.38 9.33 0.25
C SER A 244 12.94 10.40 -0.74
N ASP A 245 13.11 10.14 -2.04
CA ASP A 245 12.71 11.06 -3.10
C ASP A 245 11.18 11.20 -3.15
N VAL A 246 10.45 10.09 -3.01
CA VAL A 246 8.97 10.11 -2.91
C VAL A 246 8.51 10.93 -1.69
N ILE A 247 9.16 10.77 -0.53
CA ILE A 247 8.83 11.56 0.66
C ILE A 247 9.01 13.07 0.37
N GLN A 248 10.13 13.46 -0.23
CA GLN A 248 10.42 14.85 -0.54
C GLN A 248 9.40 15.42 -1.54
N ILE A 249 9.09 14.69 -2.60
CA ILE A 249 8.10 15.10 -3.62
C ILE A 249 6.72 15.28 -2.98
N MET A 250 6.24 14.30 -2.24
CA MET A 250 4.89 14.34 -1.65
C MET A 250 4.76 15.44 -0.59
N GLN A 251 5.80 15.67 0.20
CA GLN A 251 5.84 16.80 1.14
C GLN A 251 5.90 18.15 0.42
N GLY A 252 6.64 18.25 -0.70
CA GLY A 252 6.67 19.43 -1.57
C GLY A 252 5.32 19.73 -2.20
N LEU A 253 4.47 18.73 -2.38
CA LEU A 253 3.09 18.85 -2.87
C LEU A 253 2.06 19.14 -1.74
N GLY A 254 2.51 19.35 -0.50
CA GLY A 254 1.68 19.76 0.63
C GLY A 254 1.09 18.62 1.47
N LEU A 255 1.51 17.36 1.26
CA LEU A 255 1.13 16.28 2.15
C LEU A 255 2.09 16.17 3.34
N VAL A 256 1.60 15.60 4.43
CA VAL A 256 2.40 15.31 5.62
C VAL A 256 2.72 13.82 5.66
N LEU A 257 3.99 13.43 5.77
CA LEU A 257 4.35 12.05 6.07
C LEU A 257 3.80 11.70 7.46
N PHE A 258 2.77 10.87 7.48
CA PHE A 258 2.02 10.51 8.68
C PHE A 258 2.62 9.29 9.39
N ASP A 259 2.99 8.27 8.60
CA ASP A 259 3.56 7.02 9.13
C ASP A 259 4.42 6.33 8.06
N THR A 260 5.29 5.42 8.49
CA THR A 260 6.09 4.58 7.61
C THR A 260 6.08 3.15 8.14
N TYR A 261 5.63 2.21 7.29
CA TYR A 261 5.73 0.78 7.59
C TYR A 261 6.76 0.15 6.68
N ILE A 262 7.42 -0.87 7.19
CA ILE A 262 8.36 -1.71 6.46
C ILE A 262 7.73 -3.08 6.33
N TRP A 263 7.39 -3.46 5.09
CA TRP A 263 6.98 -4.81 4.80
C TRP A 263 8.20 -5.64 4.42
N ARG A 264 8.53 -6.60 5.29
CA ARG A 264 9.55 -7.59 5.01
C ARG A 264 8.97 -8.69 4.14
N TYR A 265 9.58 -8.94 2.99
CA TYR A 265 9.21 -10.04 2.12
C TYR A 265 10.33 -11.08 2.06
N TYR A 266 9.92 -12.35 1.93
CA TYR A 266 10.85 -13.45 1.76
C TYR A 266 10.96 -13.79 0.28
N ARG A 267 12.14 -13.62 -0.30
CA ARG A 267 12.43 -14.23 -1.59
C ARG A 267 12.67 -15.72 -1.40
N SER A 268 12.00 -16.56 -2.18
CA SER A 268 12.35 -17.97 -2.33
C SER A 268 13.74 -18.07 -2.97
N GLY A 269 14.70 -18.57 -2.22
CA GLY A 269 16.10 -18.59 -2.60
C GLY A 269 16.84 -17.35 -2.08
N GLY A 270 17.61 -17.53 -1.00
CA GLY A 270 18.50 -16.51 -0.45
C GLY A 270 19.67 -16.21 -1.39
N PHE A 271 19.37 -15.88 -2.64
CA PHE A 271 20.39 -15.68 -3.65
C PHE A 271 20.95 -14.27 -3.50
N ARG A 272 22.16 -14.21 -3.01
CA ARG A 272 23.02 -13.07 -3.26
C ARG A 272 23.21 -12.97 -4.78
N PRO A 273 22.92 -11.83 -5.42
CA PRO A 273 23.18 -11.70 -6.85
C PRO A 273 24.63 -12.07 -7.13
N PHE A 274 24.84 -12.88 -8.17
CA PHE A 274 26.18 -13.28 -8.59
C PHE A 274 27.06 -12.03 -8.73
N GLY A 275 28.28 -12.03 -8.14
CA GLY A 275 29.18 -10.89 -8.16
C GLY A 275 28.88 -9.76 -7.13
N ALA A 276 27.87 -9.91 -6.26
CA ALA A 276 27.68 -8.92 -5.20
C ALA A 276 28.78 -8.99 -4.15
N PRO A 277 29.37 -7.85 -3.74
CA PRO A 277 30.38 -7.81 -2.68
C PRO A 277 29.86 -8.41 -1.36
N PRO A 278 30.70 -9.10 -0.58
CA PRO A 278 30.29 -9.80 0.62
C PRO A 278 29.65 -8.91 1.71
N TYR A 279 29.98 -7.63 1.73
CA TYR A 279 29.47 -6.62 2.67
C TYR A 279 28.17 -5.94 2.20
N GLN A 280 27.67 -6.28 1.00
CA GLN A 280 26.46 -5.63 0.47
C GLN A 280 25.20 -6.27 1.02
N ALA A 281 24.35 -5.47 1.68
CA ALA A 281 23.04 -5.93 2.17
C ALA A 281 22.09 -6.27 1.01
N MET A 282 21.25 -7.28 1.21
CA MET A 282 20.15 -7.58 0.29
C MET A 282 18.92 -6.73 0.65
N ASN A 283 18.26 -6.18 -0.39
CA ASN A 283 16.96 -5.57 -0.22
C ASN A 283 15.90 -6.68 -0.03
N VAL A 284 15.31 -6.71 1.15
CA VAL A 284 14.29 -7.70 1.55
C VAL A 284 13.04 -7.03 2.12
N HIS A 285 12.82 -5.76 1.78
CA HIS A 285 11.69 -4.99 2.28
C HIS A 285 11.18 -3.98 1.25
N ILE A 286 9.93 -3.62 1.44
CA ILE A 286 9.24 -2.52 0.75
C ILE A 286 8.81 -1.53 1.82
N TYR A 287 8.98 -0.24 1.54
CA TYR A 287 8.42 0.82 2.36
C TYR A 287 6.94 1.02 2.00
N ILE A 288 6.12 1.22 3.02
CA ILE A 288 4.73 1.63 2.88
C ILE A 288 4.65 3.02 3.50
N LEU A 289 4.71 4.03 2.65
CA LEU A 289 4.72 5.43 3.04
C LEU A 289 3.27 5.92 3.14
N VAL A 290 2.88 6.41 4.29
CA VAL A 290 1.54 6.94 4.54
C VAL A 290 1.60 8.45 4.64
N PHE A 291 0.92 9.11 3.71
CA PHE A 291 0.80 10.56 3.68
C PHE A 291 -0.61 10.98 4.06
N TYR A 292 -0.72 12.08 4.78
CA TYR A 292 -1.99 12.69 5.15
C TYR A 292 -2.15 14.03 4.43
N LYS A 293 -3.31 14.26 3.80
CA LYS A 293 -3.68 15.56 3.21
C LYS A 293 -4.36 16.40 4.27
N PRO A 294 -3.76 17.51 4.73
CA PRO A 294 -4.34 18.34 5.80
C PRO A 294 -5.67 18.97 5.42
N ASN A 295 -6.51 19.27 6.44
CA ASN A 295 -7.81 19.94 6.28
C ASN A 295 -7.72 21.45 5.96
N GLY A 296 -6.53 22.04 6.03
CA GLY A 296 -6.26 23.44 5.72
C GLY A 296 -4.91 23.55 5.01
N ASP A 297 -4.62 24.73 4.53
CA ASP A 297 -3.32 24.97 3.92
C ASP A 297 -2.22 24.77 4.96
N VAL A 298 -1.19 24.03 4.55
CA VAL A 298 -0.02 23.80 5.37
C VAL A 298 0.97 24.88 4.99
N GLU A 299 1.26 25.82 5.92
CA GLU A 299 2.41 26.69 5.74
C GLU A 299 3.67 25.82 5.70
N LEU A 300 4.40 25.92 4.60
CA LEU A 300 5.66 25.23 4.41
C LEU A 300 6.82 26.18 4.78
N ASP A 301 7.84 25.68 5.45
CA ASP A 301 9.07 26.41 5.67
C ASP A 301 9.90 26.53 4.36
N LYS A 302 11.02 27.26 4.42
CA LYS A 302 11.94 27.43 3.27
C LYS A 302 12.49 26.12 2.70
N GLN A 303 12.34 25.01 3.43
CA GLN A 303 12.69 23.65 3.01
C GLN A 303 11.44 22.79 2.67
N ASN A 304 10.29 23.44 2.36
CA ASN A 304 9.02 22.77 2.06
C ASN A 304 8.51 21.82 3.15
N ARG A 305 8.81 22.08 4.44
CA ARG A 305 8.33 21.28 5.56
C ARG A 305 7.15 21.96 6.25
N PRO A 306 6.14 21.20 6.70
CA PRO A 306 4.97 21.77 7.38
C PRO A 306 5.33 22.52 8.67
N ILE A 307 5.15 23.85 8.70
CA ILE A 307 5.53 24.72 9.82
C ILE A 307 4.72 24.41 11.09
N ARG A 308 3.42 24.11 10.97
CA ARG A 308 2.56 23.82 12.12
C ARG A 308 3.03 22.61 12.94
N TYR A 309 3.61 21.62 12.30
CA TYR A 309 4.14 20.46 13.02
C TYR A 309 5.36 20.83 13.87
N ARG A 310 6.19 21.72 13.36
CA ARG A 310 7.40 22.20 14.03
C ARG A 310 7.09 23.17 15.20
N LYS A 311 6.14 24.09 15.03
CA LYS A 311 5.69 24.99 16.13
C LYS A 311 5.18 24.19 17.32
N LYS A 312 4.28 23.24 17.13
CA LYS A 312 3.74 22.37 18.20
C LYS A 312 4.83 21.52 18.86
N LEU A 313 5.82 21.05 18.11
CA LEU A 313 6.92 20.26 18.66
C LEU A 313 7.87 21.15 19.50
N VAL A 314 8.21 22.34 19.02
CA VAL A 314 9.04 23.31 19.73
C VAL A 314 8.33 23.78 21.00
N GLU A 315 7.07 24.17 20.94
CA GLU A 315 6.24 24.55 22.10
C GLU A 315 6.18 23.42 23.16
N LYS A 316 6.09 22.16 22.71
CA LYS A 316 6.08 21.00 23.62
C LYS A 316 7.45 20.76 24.25
N ILE A 317 8.54 20.96 23.49
CA ILE A 317 9.91 20.86 23.99
C ILE A 317 10.22 21.98 25.01
N GLU A 318 9.76 23.20 24.73
CA GLU A 318 9.94 24.37 25.61
C GLU A 318 9.13 24.22 26.89
N LYS A 319 7.88 23.75 26.83
CA LYS A 319 7.06 23.44 28.01
C LYS A 319 7.69 22.35 28.91
N ASN A 320 8.29 21.32 28.29
CA ASN A 320 8.97 20.27 29.07
C ASN A 320 10.27 20.77 29.71
N LYS A 321 10.95 21.77 29.14
CA LYS A 321 12.14 22.39 29.75
C LYS A 321 11.77 23.28 30.95
N SER A 322 10.65 23.98 30.94
CA SER A 322 10.19 24.82 32.06
C SER A 322 9.65 24.00 33.24
N SER A 323 9.22 22.74 33.02
CA SER A 323 8.78 21.86 34.09
C SER A 323 9.88 21.03 34.75
N THR A 324 11.13 21.10 34.25
CA THR A 324 12.31 20.40 34.85
C THR A 324 13.22 21.33 35.61
N THR A 325 12.89 22.63 35.72
CA THR A 325 13.69 23.66 36.43
C THR A 325 12.95 24.26 37.62
N SER A 326 11.91 23.60 38.10
CA SER A 326 11.21 23.96 39.34
C SER A 326 11.36 22.88 40.40
#